data_ba02c29dfe5eef06717c450b60627e5e
#
_entry.id   ba02c29dfe5eef06717c450b60627e5e
#
_cell.length_a   1.000
_cell.length_b   1.000
_cell.length_c   1.000
_cell.angle_alpha   90.00
_cell.angle_beta   90.00
_cell.angle_gamma   90.00
#
_symmetry.space_group_name_H-M   'P 1'
#
loop_
_entity.id
_entity.type
_entity.pdbx_description
1 polymer ?
#
loop_
_entity_poly.entity_id
_entity_poly.type
_entity_poly.pdbx_seq_one_letter_code
_entity_poly.pdbx_strand_id
1 'polypeptide(L)'
;MTSKATLSNGANTLLKFEHNDSELDGFALVGNQIADAAGDVIRKYFRKSFDIVDKQDLSPVTIADQEAEAAMTLILQEHFPDHAIFGEENGWRCKEKFADYVWVLDPIDGTKSFITGKPLFGTLIALLHRGKPIFGIIDQPILRERWIGITGRTTKLNGQEVSTRKCAKLSQAYMYTTSPHLFSGDAEVAFDQVRSKVKVPLYGCDCYAYALLASGFVDLVIESGLKPYDFLSLIPVIEGAGGVITDWNGHHLSWEASSDSHAPSFNVVAAGDKELHQQALDSLKLN
;
A
#
# COMPACT_ATOMS: atom_id res chain seq x y z
N MET A 1 14.36 -58.36 -16.12
CA MET A 1 14.88 -57.41 -15.11
C MET A 1 14.16 -56.12 -15.30
N THR A 2 13.14 -55.83 -14.53
CA THR A 2 12.24 -54.72 -14.63
C THR A 2 12.69 -53.63 -13.63
N SER A 3 13.15 -52.50 -14.14
CA SER A 3 13.49 -51.32 -13.32
C SER A 3 12.23 -50.57 -12.96
N LYS A 4 11.92 -50.48 -11.67
CA LYS A 4 10.88 -49.61 -11.12
C LYS A 4 11.36 -48.19 -11.02
N ALA A 5 10.72 -47.28 -11.76
CA ALA A 5 10.88 -45.83 -11.57
C ALA A 5 10.07 -45.41 -10.34
N THR A 6 10.74 -44.90 -9.31
CA THR A 6 10.15 -44.28 -8.13
C THR A 6 9.78 -42.84 -8.47
N LEU A 7 8.50 -42.51 -8.47
CA LEU A 7 7.97 -41.15 -8.50
C LEU A 7 8.23 -40.50 -7.13
N SER A 8 9.03 -39.47 -7.08
CA SER A 8 9.19 -38.62 -5.90
C SER A 8 7.96 -37.71 -5.78
N ASN A 9 7.21 -37.90 -4.69
CA ASN A 9 6.17 -36.99 -4.27
C ASN A 9 6.75 -35.62 -3.97
N GLY A 10 6.35 -34.61 -4.75
CA GLY A 10 6.60 -33.21 -4.45
C GLY A 10 5.89 -32.85 -3.14
N ALA A 11 6.65 -32.69 -2.07
CA ALA A 11 6.16 -32.19 -0.81
C ALA A 11 5.63 -30.78 -1.00
N ASN A 12 4.34 -30.61 -0.78
CA ASN A 12 3.66 -29.33 -0.64
C ASN A 12 4.22 -28.68 0.65
N THR A 13 5.24 -27.85 0.53
CA THR A 13 5.80 -27.10 1.65
C THR A 13 4.77 -26.02 1.99
N LEU A 14 3.85 -26.34 2.90
CA LEU A 14 3.03 -25.33 3.59
C LEU A 14 4.00 -24.35 4.22
N LEU A 15 4.03 -23.12 3.71
CA LEU A 15 4.73 -21.99 4.33
C LEU A 15 4.19 -21.91 5.77
N LYS A 16 5.02 -22.30 6.74
CA LYS A 16 4.73 -22.06 8.15
C LYS A 16 4.74 -20.55 8.32
N PHE A 17 3.58 -19.96 8.62
CA PHE A 17 3.54 -18.56 9.04
C PHE A 17 4.41 -18.41 10.29
N GLU A 18 5.34 -17.46 10.25
CA GLU A 18 6.29 -17.20 11.35
C GLU A 18 5.59 -16.54 12.56
N HIS A 19 4.33 -16.10 12.39
CA HIS A 19 3.53 -15.39 13.40
C HIS A 19 2.33 -16.21 13.82
N ASN A 20 2.02 -16.19 15.12
CA ASN A 20 0.77 -16.78 15.62
C ASN A 20 -0.39 -15.77 15.52
N ASP A 21 -1.63 -16.29 15.52
CA ASP A 21 -2.82 -15.45 15.38
C ASP A 21 -2.96 -14.37 16.46
N SER A 22 -2.57 -14.66 17.70
CA SER A 22 -2.64 -13.71 18.82
C SER A 22 -1.69 -12.52 18.64
N GLU A 23 -0.52 -12.74 18.06
CA GLU A 23 0.46 -11.69 17.76
C GLU A 23 -0.07 -10.77 16.65
N LEU A 24 -0.59 -11.35 15.56
CA LEU A 24 -1.20 -10.58 14.48
C LEU A 24 -2.43 -9.80 14.95
N ASP A 25 -3.23 -10.35 15.85
CA ASP A 25 -4.38 -9.63 16.46
C ASP A 25 -3.91 -8.47 17.34
N GLY A 26 -2.78 -8.63 18.05
CA GLY A 26 -2.14 -7.56 18.83
C GLY A 26 -1.68 -6.41 17.93
N PHE A 27 -1.03 -6.70 16.80
CA PHE A 27 -0.65 -5.69 15.81
C PHE A 27 -1.87 -4.97 15.22
N ALA A 28 -2.93 -5.71 14.90
CA ALA A 28 -4.15 -5.13 14.38
C ALA A 28 -4.85 -4.22 15.39
N LEU A 29 -4.83 -4.57 16.69
CA LEU A 29 -5.39 -3.72 17.75
C LEU A 29 -4.68 -2.38 17.82
N VAL A 30 -3.34 -2.39 17.90
CA VAL A 30 -2.54 -1.16 17.96
C VAL A 30 -2.61 -0.40 16.63
N GLY A 31 -2.62 -1.11 15.48
CA GLY A 31 -2.84 -0.52 14.16
C GLY A 31 -4.13 0.29 14.08
N ASN A 32 -5.22 -0.20 14.66
CA ASN A 32 -6.47 0.56 14.76
C ASN A 32 -6.34 1.80 15.65
N GLN A 33 -5.66 1.70 16.78
CA GLN A 33 -5.45 2.84 17.69
C GLN A 33 -4.66 3.96 17.02
N ILE A 34 -3.58 3.65 16.30
CA ILE A 34 -2.80 4.66 15.60
C ILE A 34 -3.56 5.27 14.41
N ALA A 35 -4.37 4.49 13.70
CA ALA A 35 -5.24 5.01 12.64
C ALA A 35 -6.33 5.95 13.23
N ASP A 36 -6.91 5.62 14.39
CA ASP A 36 -7.86 6.50 15.09
C ASP A 36 -7.20 7.81 15.49
N ALA A 37 -5.99 7.76 16.08
CA ALA A 37 -5.24 8.94 16.49
C ALA A 37 -4.89 9.86 15.30
N ALA A 38 -4.42 9.30 14.19
CA ALA A 38 -4.18 10.04 12.95
C ALA A 38 -5.48 10.67 12.44
N GLY A 39 -6.56 9.89 12.37
CA GLY A 39 -7.86 10.35 11.89
C GLY A 39 -8.44 11.50 12.74
N ASP A 40 -8.23 11.49 14.06
CA ASP A 40 -8.63 12.58 14.94
C ASP A 40 -7.90 13.88 14.63
N VAL A 41 -6.60 13.82 14.36
CA VAL A 41 -5.81 14.97 13.94
C VAL A 41 -6.26 15.45 12.56
N ILE A 42 -6.33 14.58 11.57
CA ILE A 42 -6.67 14.91 10.18
C ILE A 42 -8.04 15.59 10.09
N ARG A 43 -9.05 15.10 10.82
CA ARG A 43 -10.39 15.70 10.87
C ARG A 43 -10.40 17.13 11.43
N LYS A 44 -9.45 17.51 12.30
CA LYS A 44 -9.34 18.88 12.81
C LYS A 44 -8.98 19.87 11.71
N TYR A 45 -8.16 19.43 10.76
CA TYR A 45 -7.58 20.28 9.71
C TYR A 45 -8.32 20.23 8.37
N PHE A 46 -9.01 19.12 8.06
CA PHE A 46 -9.66 18.95 6.77
C PHE A 46 -10.65 20.09 6.45
N ARG A 47 -10.46 20.75 5.30
CA ARG A 47 -11.24 21.92 4.85
C ARG A 47 -11.18 23.11 5.82
N LYS A 48 -10.07 23.24 6.56
CA LYS A 48 -9.76 24.41 7.38
C LYS A 48 -8.64 25.19 6.73
N SER A 49 -8.48 26.47 7.15
CA SER A 49 -7.33 27.27 6.76
C SER A 49 -6.13 26.88 7.62
N PHE A 50 -5.02 26.55 6.98
CA PHE A 50 -3.72 26.25 7.59
C PHE A 50 -2.59 26.59 6.61
N ASP A 51 -1.38 26.72 7.12
CA ASP A 51 -0.21 26.95 6.30
C ASP A 51 0.22 25.68 5.59
N ILE A 52 0.53 25.80 4.31
CA ILE A 52 1.10 24.74 3.48
C ILE A 52 2.57 25.05 3.28
N VAL A 53 3.43 24.08 3.52
CA VAL A 53 4.86 24.19 3.32
C VAL A 53 5.28 23.23 2.21
N ASP A 54 6.07 23.72 1.24
CA ASP A 54 6.63 22.84 0.23
C ASP A 54 7.91 22.18 0.75
N LYS A 55 8.02 20.87 0.60
CA LYS A 55 9.24 20.10 0.87
C LYS A 55 10.32 20.44 -0.18
N GLN A 56 11.54 19.95 0.01
CA GLN A 56 12.65 20.18 -0.94
C GLN A 56 12.38 19.67 -2.36
N ASP A 57 11.54 18.64 -2.48
CA ASP A 57 11.10 18.07 -3.75
C ASP A 57 9.83 18.74 -4.31
N LEU A 58 9.41 19.87 -3.72
CA LEU A 58 8.21 20.63 -4.07
C LEU A 58 6.89 19.89 -3.78
N SER A 59 6.91 18.76 -3.05
CA SER A 59 5.68 18.16 -2.53
C SER A 59 5.17 18.97 -1.34
N PRO A 60 3.83 19.14 -1.21
CA PRO A 60 3.27 19.86 -0.08
C PRO A 60 3.31 19.00 1.18
N VAL A 61 3.58 19.61 2.32
CA VAL A 61 3.38 19.05 3.66
C VAL A 61 2.54 20.01 4.47
N THR A 62 1.70 19.48 5.31
CA THR A 62 0.87 20.30 6.20
C THR A 62 1.17 19.98 7.66
N ILE A 63 0.76 20.88 8.54
CA ILE A 63 0.79 20.62 9.99
C ILE A 63 -0.01 19.37 10.36
N ALA A 64 -1.02 19.03 9.55
CA ALA A 64 -1.84 17.83 9.77
C ALA A 64 -1.02 16.54 9.58
N ASP A 65 -0.17 16.48 8.54
CA ASP A 65 0.73 15.34 8.28
C ASP A 65 1.67 15.14 9.47
N GLN A 66 2.34 16.20 9.90
CA GLN A 66 3.32 16.16 10.99
C GLN A 66 2.70 15.78 12.35
N GLU A 67 1.56 16.39 12.69
CA GLU A 67 0.87 16.08 13.95
C GLU A 67 0.28 14.65 13.94
N ALA A 68 -0.25 14.19 12.80
CA ALA A 68 -0.78 12.83 12.66
C ALA A 68 0.33 11.79 12.82
N GLU A 69 1.48 11.97 12.15
CA GLU A 69 2.62 11.06 12.31
C GLU A 69 3.15 11.06 13.74
N ALA A 70 3.23 12.23 14.37
CA ALA A 70 3.64 12.33 15.77
C ALA A 70 2.69 11.57 16.71
N ALA A 71 1.37 11.69 16.51
CA ALA A 71 0.38 10.99 17.31
C ALA A 71 0.49 9.45 17.15
N MET A 72 0.65 8.96 15.91
CA MET A 72 0.87 7.54 15.65
C MET A 72 2.16 7.03 16.30
N THR A 73 3.25 7.79 16.18
CA THR A 73 4.57 7.44 16.70
C THR A 73 4.57 7.26 18.21
N LEU A 74 3.88 8.16 18.95
CA LEU A 74 3.80 8.07 20.41
C LEU A 74 3.16 6.76 20.87
N ILE A 75 2.05 6.35 20.25
CA ILE A 75 1.35 5.10 20.57
C ILE A 75 2.22 3.89 20.23
N LEU A 76 2.90 3.90 19.08
CA LEU A 76 3.78 2.80 18.69
C LEU A 76 4.96 2.65 19.65
N GLN A 77 5.59 3.73 20.08
CA GLN A 77 6.70 3.70 21.04
C GLN A 77 6.28 3.18 22.42
N GLU A 78 5.02 3.43 22.83
CA GLU A 78 4.47 2.90 24.08
C GLU A 78 4.22 1.39 24.00
N HIS A 79 3.64 0.90 22.90
CA HIS A 79 3.24 -0.51 22.77
C HIS A 79 4.37 -1.42 22.25
N PHE A 80 5.24 -0.88 21.40
CA PHE A 80 6.32 -1.61 20.73
C PHE A 80 7.65 -0.84 20.79
N PRO A 81 8.25 -0.67 21.97
CA PRO A 81 9.47 0.14 22.15
C PRO A 81 10.69 -0.38 21.39
N ASP A 82 10.69 -1.66 21.01
CA ASP A 82 11.79 -2.32 20.27
C ASP A 82 11.55 -2.35 18.75
N HIS A 83 10.36 -1.94 18.28
CA HIS A 83 10.10 -1.83 16.85
C HIS A 83 10.65 -0.52 16.29
N ALA A 84 11.13 -0.56 15.05
CA ALA A 84 11.44 0.68 14.34
C ALA A 84 10.18 1.30 13.73
N ILE A 85 10.25 2.61 13.49
CA ILE A 85 9.25 3.37 12.76
C ILE A 85 9.95 4.10 11.63
N PHE A 86 9.40 4.04 10.43
CA PHE A 86 9.80 4.84 9.28
C PHE A 86 8.59 5.64 8.79
N GLY A 87 8.59 6.93 9.07
CA GLY A 87 7.53 7.85 8.63
C GLY A 87 7.94 8.64 7.39
N GLU A 88 6.98 9.05 6.59
CA GLU A 88 7.18 9.95 5.47
C GLU A 88 7.79 11.28 5.92
N GLU A 89 7.31 11.82 7.06
CA GLU A 89 7.69 13.14 7.54
C GLU A 89 8.97 13.16 8.37
N ASN A 90 9.19 12.13 9.19
CA ASN A 90 10.28 12.11 10.15
C ASN A 90 11.33 11.01 9.91
N GLY A 91 11.14 10.17 8.89
CA GLY A 91 12.07 9.10 8.56
C GLY A 91 12.23 8.04 9.66
N TRP A 92 13.44 7.50 9.79
CA TRP A 92 13.75 6.40 10.70
C TRP A 92 13.77 6.83 12.16
N ARG A 93 13.06 6.09 12.99
CA ARG A 93 13.02 6.25 14.45
C ARG A 93 13.24 4.88 15.10
N CYS A 94 14.46 4.59 15.47
CA CYS A 94 14.91 3.49 16.30
C CYS A 94 16.33 3.80 16.78
N LYS A 95 16.73 3.24 17.93
CA LYS A 95 18.11 3.36 18.41
C LYS A 95 19.05 2.49 17.58
N GLU A 96 18.54 1.34 17.15
CA GLU A 96 19.30 0.38 16.36
C GLU A 96 19.23 0.73 14.86
N LYS A 97 20.28 0.33 14.13
CA LYS A 97 20.35 0.53 12.68
C LYS A 97 19.34 -0.33 11.92
N PHE A 98 19.05 -1.50 12.41
CA PHE A 98 18.09 -2.47 11.85
C PHE A 98 17.14 -2.93 12.94
N ALA A 99 15.92 -3.30 12.54
CA ALA A 99 14.94 -3.91 13.42
C ALA A 99 14.20 -5.02 12.67
N ASP A 100 13.84 -6.10 13.38
CA ASP A 100 13.05 -7.19 12.79
C ASP A 100 11.64 -6.70 12.38
N TYR A 101 11.07 -5.79 13.16
CA TYR A 101 9.77 -5.17 12.91
C TYR A 101 9.91 -3.68 12.61
N VAL A 102 9.33 -3.23 11.52
CA VAL A 102 9.33 -1.83 11.10
C VAL A 102 7.91 -1.39 10.75
N TRP A 103 7.39 -0.41 11.48
CA TRP A 103 6.17 0.29 11.11
C TRP A 103 6.51 1.35 10.07
N VAL A 104 5.81 1.32 8.93
CA VAL A 104 5.97 2.31 7.86
C VAL A 104 4.68 3.11 7.79
N LEU A 105 4.80 4.44 7.86
CA LEU A 105 3.69 5.35 8.04
C LEU A 105 3.68 6.42 6.95
N ASP A 106 2.52 6.62 6.35
CA ASP A 106 2.17 7.80 5.57
C ASP A 106 0.89 8.41 6.20
N PRO A 107 1.00 9.55 6.85
CA PRO A 107 -0.14 10.18 7.51
C PRO A 107 -1.27 10.57 6.57
N ILE A 108 -0.91 11.15 5.41
CA ILE A 108 -1.87 11.66 4.41
C ILE A 108 -1.35 11.38 3.00
N ASP A 109 -1.42 10.12 2.55
CA ASP A 109 -1.22 9.82 1.13
C ASP A 109 -2.29 10.51 0.29
N GLY A 110 -1.85 11.33 -0.65
CA GLY A 110 -2.74 12.24 -1.38
C GLY A 110 -2.86 13.62 -0.74
N THR A 111 -1.78 14.20 -0.22
CA THR A 111 -1.75 15.54 0.39
C THR A 111 -2.36 16.60 -0.54
N LYS A 112 -2.19 16.49 -1.86
CA LYS A 112 -2.84 17.39 -2.84
C LYS A 112 -4.36 17.29 -2.82
N SER A 113 -4.90 16.10 -2.64
CA SER A 113 -6.34 15.87 -2.46
C SER A 113 -6.82 16.45 -1.13
N PHE A 114 -6.06 16.26 -0.05
CA PHE A 114 -6.35 16.82 1.27
C PHE A 114 -6.43 18.35 1.25
N ILE A 115 -5.39 19.04 0.76
CA ILE A 115 -5.33 20.51 0.73
C ILE A 115 -6.39 21.13 -0.18
N THR A 116 -6.83 20.42 -1.23
CA THR A 116 -7.91 20.87 -2.12
C THR A 116 -9.29 20.45 -1.65
N GLY A 117 -9.40 19.82 -0.49
CA GLY A 117 -10.67 19.45 0.15
C GLY A 117 -11.39 18.26 -0.48
N LYS A 118 -10.67 17.40 -1.24
CA LYS A 118 -11.21 16.14 -1.78
C LYS A 118 -10.97 15.02 -0.76
N PRO A 119 -11.99 14.25 -0.36
CA PRO A 119 -11.80 13.12 0.57
C PRO A 119 -11.33 11.85 -0.18
N LEU A 120 -10.30 11.99 -1.03
CA LEU A 120 -9.72 10.90 -1.83
C LEU A 120 -8.23 10.67 -1.47
N PHE A 121 -7.88 10.97 -0.23
CA PHE A 121 -6.60 10.70 0.40
C PHE A 121 -6.80 9.60 1.46
N GLY A 122 -5.72 9.09 2.02
CA GLY A 122 -5.80 8.14 3.12
C GLY A 122 -4.58 8.15 4.02
N THR A 123 -4.71 7.59 5.22
CA THR A 123 -3.60 7.25 6.10
C THR A 123 -3.16 5.82 5.80
N LEU A 124 -1.88 5.63 5.52
CA LEU A 124 -1.29 4.34 5.23
C LEU A 124 -0.42 3.87 6.40
N ILE A 125 -0.66 2.65 6.85
CA ILE A 125 0.07 2.04 7.95
C ILE A 125 0.47 0.63 7.53
N ALA A 126 1.77 0.36 7.45
CA ALA A 126 2.28 -0.98 7.22
C ALA A 126 3.10 -1.46 8.42
N LEU A 127 3.07 -2.77 8.70
CA LEU A 127 4.05 -3.43 9.54
C LEU A 127 4.84 -4.42 8.70
N LEU A 128 6.15 -4.23 8.69
CA LEU A 128 7.08 -5.15 8.06
C LEU A 128 7.70 -6.09 9.10
N HIS A 129 7.86 -7.35 8.73
CA HIS A 129 8.74 -8.28 9.43
C HIS A 129 9.87 -8.68 8.48
N ARG A 130 11.10 -8.29 8.80
CA ARG A 130 12.29 -8.54 7.97
C ARG A 130 12.07 -8.12 6.52
N GLY A 131 11.61 -6.89 6.33
CA GLY A 131 11.39 -6.28 5.02
C GLY A 131 10.11 -6.71 4.28
N LYS A 132 9.33 -7.67 4.80
CA LYS A 132 8.09 -8.16 4.17
C LYS A 132 6.86 -7.57 4.88
N PRO A 133 5.91 -6.97 4.16
CA PRO A 133 4.66 -6.50 4.74
C PRO A 133 3.83 -7.67 5.27
N ILE A 134 3.50 -7.64 6.56
CA ILE A 134 2.65 -8.65 7.21
C ILE A 134 1.29 -8.11 7.64
N PHE A 135 1.17 -6.78 7.71
CA PHE A 135 -0.03 -6.07 8.10
C PHE A 135 -0.10 -4.74 7.35
N GLY A 136 -1.30 -4.31 6.97
CA GLY A 136 -1.53 -3.03 6.31
C GLY A 136 -2.90 -2.45 6.60
N ILE A 137 -2.95 -1.12 6.72
CA ILE A 137 -4.19 -0.33 6.79
C ILE A 137 -4.18 0.71 5.68
N ILE A 138 -5.36 0.88 5.06
CA ILE A 138 -5.76 2.09 4.32
C ILE A 138 -6.92 2.68 5.12
N ASP A 139 -6.73 3.85 5.73
CA ASP A 139 -7.78 4.55 6.50
C ASP A 139 -8.19 5.84 5.81
N GLN A 140 -9.47 5.99 5.50
CA GLN A 140 -10.04 7.25 5.03
C GLN A 140 -10.87 7.90 6.16
N PRO A 141 -10.28 8.82 6.94
CA PRO A 141 -10.87 9.27 8.20
C PRO A 141 -12.12 10.13 8.04
N ILE A 142 -12.32 10.76 6.86
CA ILE A 142 -13.49 11.63 6.61
C ILE A 142 -14.72 10.79 6.26
N LEU A 143 -14.55 9.76 5.42
CA LEU A 143 -15.61 8.83 5.04
C LEU A 143 -15.82 7.74 6.09
N ARG A 144 -14.89 7.61 7.04
CA ARG A 144 -14.87 6.57 8.08
C ARG A 144 -14.84 5.18 7.47
N GLU A 145 -13.94 5.00 6.53
CA GLU A 145 -13.70 3.74 5.85
C GLU A 145 -12.28 3.27 6.14
N ARG A 146 -12.16 2.03 6.64
CA ARG A 146 -10.87 1.43 7.00
C ARG A 146 -10.76 0.03 6.44
N TRP A 147 -9.80 -0.16 5.57
CA TRP A 147 -9.40 -1.47 5.06
C TRP A 147 -8.23 -1.99 5.87
N ILE A 148 -8.34 -3.23 6.31
CA ILE A 148 -7.29 -3.92 7.08
C ILE A 148 -6.95 -5.22 6.36
N GLY A 149 -5.69 -5.35 5.95
CA GLY A 149 -5.11 -6.55 5.39
C GLY A 149 -4.08 -7.16 6.36
N ILE A 150 -4.16 -8.46 6.56
CA ILE A 150 -3.23 -9.24 7.38
C ILE A 150 -2.79 -10.44 6.56
N THR A 151 -1.50 -10.70 6.49
CA THR A 151 -0.99 -11.86 5.72
C THR A 151 -1.69 -13.16 6.12
N GLY A 152 -2.22 -13.87 5.13
CA GLY A 152 -2.94 -15.13 5.33
C GLY A 152 -4.40 -14.99 5.75
N ARG A 153 -4.94 -13.76 5.87
CA ARG A 153 -6.34 -13.50 6.23
C ARG A 153 -7.05 -12.70 5.15
N THR A 154 -8.38 -12.82 5.09
CA THR A 154 -9.22 -12.01 4.20
C THR A 154 -9.23 -10.55 4.65
N THR A 155 -9.09 -9.64 3.69
CA THR A 155 -9.18 -8.19 3.92
C THR A 155 -10.57 -7.77 4.37
N LYS A 156 -10.63 -6.82 5.32
CA LYS A 156 -11.89 -6.31 5.87
C LYS A 156 -11.98 -4.81 5.68
N LEU A 157 -13.15 -4.35 5.21
CA LEU A 157 -13.58 -2.94 5.26
C LEU A 157 -14.54 -2.78 6.45
N ASN A 158 -14.16 -1.97 7.42
CA ASN A 158 -14.97 -1.72 8.63
C ASN A 158 -15.46 -3.03 9.30
N GLY A 159 -14.59 -4.06 9.35
CA GLY A 159 -14.87 -5.36 9.93
C GLY A 159 -15.62 -6.35 9.03
N GLN A 160 -16.09 -5.94 7.85
CA GLN A 160 -16.74 -6.81 6.86
C GLN A 160 -15.75 -7.26 5.79
N GLU A 161 -15.76 -8.55 5.45
CA GLU A 161 -14.89 -9.09 4.40
C GLU A 161 -15.20 -8.46 3.04
N VAL A 162 -14.16 -8.11 2.32
CA VAL A 162 -14.22 -7.58 0.96
C VAL A 162 -13.38 -8.43 0.02
N SER A 163 -13.70 -8.37 -1.26
CA SER A 163 -12.94 -9.07 -2.29
C SER A 163 -12.86 -8.24 -3.57
N THR A 164 -11.79 -8.44 -4.31
CA THR A 164 -11.66 -7.93 -5.66
C THR A 164 -12.69 -8.56 -6.59
N ARG A 165 -12.90 -7.96 -7.75
CA ARG A 165 -13.74 -8.54 -8.81
C ARG A 165 -12.88 -9.11 -9.93
N LYS A 166 -13.43 -10.08 -10.66
CA LYS A 166 -12.80 -10.65 -11.86
C LYS A 166 -12.98 -9.73 -13.06
N CYS A 167 -11.90 -9.51 -13.80
CA CYS A 167 -11.91 -8.80 -15.06
C CYS A 167 -10.89 -9.44 -16.02
N ALA A 168 -11.35 -10.30 -16.90
CA ALA A 168 -10.47 -11.16 -17.71
C ALA A 168 -9.75 -10.43 -18.87
N LYS A 169 -10.09 -9.16 -19.19
CA LYS A 169 -9.53 -8.44 -20.35
C LYS A 169 -9.28 -6.97 -20.03
N LEU A 170 -8.12 -6.45 -20.44
CA LEU A 170 -7.82 -5.01 -20.35
C LEU A 170 -8.90 -4.15 -21.01
N SER A 171 -9.45 -4.57 -22.16
CA SER A 171 -10.49 -3.83 -22.85
C SER A 171 -11.83 -3.73 -22.11
N GLN A 172 -11.96 -4.37 -20.95
CA GLN A 172 -13.10 -4.28 -20.05
C GLN A 172 -12.77 -3.59 -18.74
N ALA A 173 -11.48 -3.35 -18.46
CA ALA A 173 -10.99 -2.86 -17.18
C ALA A 173 -11.27 -1.37 -16.97
N TYR A 174 -11.64 -1.05 -15.73
CA TYR A 174 -11.59 0.30 -15.15
C TYR A 174 -10.25 0.45 -14.44
N MET A 175 -9.42 1.35 -14.92
CA MET A 175 -8.06 1.57 -14.43
C MET A 175 -7.95 2.93 -13.74
N TYR A 176 -7.26 2.98 -12.62
CA TYR A 176 -6.83 4.23 -11.98
C TYR A 176 -5.32 4.42 -12.07
N THR A 177 -4.92 5.67 -12.09
CA THR A 177 -3.62 6.19 -11.67
C THR A 177 -3.82 7.57 -11.04
N THR A 178 -2.95 7.99 -10.16
CA THR A 178 -3.01 9.31 -9.51
C THR A 178 -2.97 10.43 -10.53
N SER A 179 -2.05 10.37 -11.47
CA SER A 179 -1.98 11.34 -12.58
C SER A 179 -1.16 10.80 -13.74
N PRO A 180 -1.62 10.99 -14.99
CA PRO A 180 -0.82 10.62 -16.17
C PRO A 180 0.47 11.44 -16.30
N HIS A 181 0.58 12.58 -15.60
CA HIS A 181 1.75 13.45 -15.61
C HIS A 181 2.85 13.03 -14.61
N LEU A 182 2.64 11.96 -13.85
CA LEU A 182 3.66 11.38 -12.96
C LEU A 182 4.60 10.42 -13.70
N PHE A 183 4.25 10.04 -14.92
CA PHE A 183 5.09 9.19 -15.75
C PHE A 183 6.01 10.05 -16.63
N SER A 184 7.23 9.57 -16.85
CA SER A 184 8.20 10.23 -17.73
C SER A 184 9.08 9.20 -18.43
N GLY A 185 9.59 9.55 -19.62
CA GLY A 185 10.47 8.68 -20.42
C GLY A 185 9.84 7.33 -20.72
N ASP A 186 10.59 6.25 -20.47
CA ASP A 186 10.13 4.88 -20.73
C ASP A 186 8.86 4.51 -19.94
N ALA A 187 8.72 5.02 -18.73
CA ALA A 187 7.52 4.77 -17.92
C ALA A 187 6.26 5.40 -18.53
N GLU A 188 6.36 6.57 -19.15
CA GLU A 188 5.25 7.20 -19.86
C GLU A 188 4.83 6.38 -21.07
N VAL A 189 5.78 5.91 -21.86
CA VAL A 189 5.51 5.05 -23.04
C VAL A 189 4.84 3.74 -22.61
N ALA A 190 5.36 3.09 -21.56
CA ALA A 190 4.79 1.86 -21.02
C ALA A 190 3.36 2.05 -20.51
N PHE A 191 3.13 3.11 -19.72
CA PHE A 191 1.81 3.46 -19.22
C PHE A 191 0.80 3.71 -20.35
N ASP A 192 1.18 4.47 -21.38
CA ASP A 192 0.32 4.78 -22.52
C ASP A 192 -0.09 3.52 -23.30
N GLN A 193 0.77 2.49 -23.37
CA GLN A 193 0.42 1.20 -23.96
C GLN A 193 -0.72 0.50 -23.21
N VAL A 194 -0.76 0.60 -21.88
CA VAL A 194 -1.87 0.04 -21.08
C VAL A 194 -3.08 0.93 -21.15
N ARG A 195 -2.90 2.24 -20.97
CA ARG A 195 -3.98 3.24 -20.99
C ARG A 195 -4.82 3.17 -22.27
N SER A 196 -4.17 2.94 -23.41
CA SER A 196 -4.87 2.84 -24.71
C SER A 196 -5.69 1.55 -24.88
N LYS A 197 -5.47 0.53 -24.05
CA LYS A 197 -6.14 -0.77 -24.13
C LYS A 197 -7.26 -0.95 -23.12
N VAL A 198 -7.29 -0.17 -22.04
CA VAL A 198 -8.33 -0.29 -21.00
C VAL A 198 -9.65 0.32 -21.46
N LYS A 199 -10.75 -0.13 -20.86
CA LYS A 199 -12.07 0.40 -21.16
C LYS A 199 -12.24 1.85 -20.71
N VAL A 200 -11.83 2.15 -19.48
CA VAL A 200 -11.94 3.48 -18.89
C VAL A 200 -10.70 3.77 -18.05
N PRO A 201 -9.82 4.68 -18.50
CA PRO A 201 -8.76 5.23 -17.65
C PRO A 201 -9.36 6.35 -16.79
N LEU A 202 -9.07 6.31 -15.50
CA LEU A 202 -9.50 7.27 -14.48
C LEU A 202 -8.27 7.81 -13.75
N TYR A 203 -8.39 9.02 -13.20
CA TYR A 203 -7.27 9.74 -12.59
C TYR A 203 -7.63 10.29 -11.21
N GLY A 204 -6.64 10.41 -10.34
CA GLY A 204 -6.79 10.82 -8.96
C GLY A 204 -6.97 9.63 -8.03
N CYS A 205 -7.43 9.88 -6.82
CA CYS A 205 -7.72 8.91 -5.76
C CYS A 205 -6.52 8.46 -4.93
N ASP A 206 -5.28 8.65 -5.37
CA ASP A 206 -4.10 8.26 -4.58
C ASP A 206 -4.29 6.81 -4.00
N CYS A 207 -4.00 6.52 -2.75
CA CYS A 207 -4.21 5.20 -2.14
C CYS A 207 -5.67 4.71 -2.15
N TYR A 208 -6.63 5.62 -2.22
CA TYR A 208 -8.05 5.25 -2.22
C TYR A 208 -8.44 4.45 -3.47
N ALA A 209 -7.71 4.58 -4.59
CA ALA A 209 -7.87 3.74 -5.77
C ALA A 209 -7.64 2.26 -5.46
N TYR A 210 -6.62 1.95 -4.65
CA TYR A 210 -6.32 0.59 -4.20
C TYR A 210 -7.38 0.04 -3.24
N ALA A 211 -7.92 0.90 -2.38
CA ALA A 211 -9.04 0.55 -1.51
C ALA A 211 -10.29 0.17 -2.31
N LEU A 212 -10.58 0.93 -3.38
CA LEU A 212 -11.67 0.61 -4.32
C LEU A 212 -11.40 -0.69 -5.10
N LEU A 213 -10.13 -0.97 -5.45
CA LEU A 213 -9.74 -2.23 -6.08
C LEU A 213 -9.96 -3.41 -5.13
N ALA A 214 -9.53 -3.31 -3.86
CA ALA A 214 -9.76 -4.32 -2.85
C ALA A 214 -11.25 -4.60 -2.60
N SER A 215 -12.11 -3.61 -2.84
CA SER A 215 -13.57 -3.71 -2.69
C SER A 215 -14.32 -4.10 -3.98
N GLY A 216 -13.59 -4.40 -5.08
CA GLY A 216 -14.18 -4.86 -6.34
C GLY A 216 -14.85 -3.78 -7.20
N PHE A 217 -14.56 -2.50 -6.96
CA PHE A 217 -15.08 -1.40 -7.77
C PHE A 217 -14.15 -0.98 -8.92
N VAL A 218 -12.87 -1.28 -8.80
CA VAL A 218 -11.79 -0.98 -9.76
C VAL A 218 -11.10 -2.28 -10.12
N ASP A 219 -10.57 -2.38 -11.33
CA ASP A 219 -9.95 -3.60 -11.84
C ASP A 219 -8.43 -3.53 -11.83
N LEU A 220 -7.87 -2.33 -12.05
CA LEU A 220 -6.44 -2.13 -12.26
C LEU A 220 -6.00 -0.78 -11.70
N VAL A 221 -4.85 -0.74 -11.03
CA VAL A 221 -4.15 0.49 -10.64
C VAL A 221 -2.71 0.39 -11.10
N ILE A 222 -2.20 1.45 -11.75
CA ILE A 222 -0.82 1.52 -12.25
C ILE A 222 -0.22 2.84 -11.80
N GLU A 223 0.91 2.76 -11.11
CA GLU A 223 1.63 3.93 -10.58
C GLU A 223 3.13 3.84 -10.87
N SER A 224 3.76 5.00 -10.95
CA SER A 224 5.21 5.13 -11.09
C SER A 224 5.75 6.11 -10.06
N GLY A 225 6.93 5.81 -9.52
CA GLY A 225 7.62 6.70 -8.60
C GLY A 225 7.18 6.62 -7.15
N LEU A 226 6.34 5.63 -6.77
CA LEU A 226 5.88 5.45 -5.40
C LEU A 226 7.04 5.16 -4.43
N LYS A 227 6.92 5.68 -3.21
CA LYS A 227 7.83 5.43 -2.11
C LYS A 227 7.34 4.25 -1.24
N PRO A 228 8.18 3.65 -0.40
CA PRO A 228 7.76 2.56 0.49
C PRO A 228 6.53 2.86 1.33
N TYR A 229 6.39 4.08 1.84
CA TYR A 229 5.23 4.49 2.64
C TYR A 229 3.94 4.59 1.82
N ASP A 230 4.02 4.81 0.48
CA ASP A 230 2.85 4.90 -0.41
C ASP A 230 2.24 3.52 -0.74
N PHE A 231 3.02 2.41 -0.68
CA PHE A 231 2.53 1.13 -1.18
C PHE A 231 2.66 -0.09 -0.25
N LEU A 232 3.55 -0.06 0.75
CA LEU A 232 3.78 -1.26 1.57
C LEU A 232 2.53 -1.70 2.35
N SER A 233 1.68 -0.76 2.77
CA SER A 233 0.41 -1.06 3.43
C SER A 233 -0.62 -1.69 2.48
N LEU A 234 -0.53 -1.38 1.18
CA LEU A 234 -1.46 -1.83 0.16
C LEU A 234 -1.31 -3.33 -0.12
N ILE A 235 -0.11 -3.88 0.06
CA ILE A 235 0.20 -5.28 -0.29
C ILE A 235 -0.72 -6.26 0.47
N PRO A 236 -0.73 -6.31 1.81
CA PRO A 236 -1.59 -7.24 2.52
C PRO A 236 -3.08 -6.92 2.34
N VAL A 237 -3.45 -5.66 2.05
CA VAL A 237 -4.84 -5.28 1.76
C VAL A 237 -5.30 -5.86 0.41
N ILE A 238 -4.51 -5.71 -0.64
CA ILE A 238 -4.84 -6.21 -1.99
C ILE A 238 -4.81 -7.73 -2.04
N GLU A 239 -3.74 -8.34 -1.50
CA GLU A 239 -3.58 -9.80 -1.50
C GLU A 239 -4.67 -10.49 -0.67
N GLY A 240 -4.99 -9.96 0.51
CA GLY A 240 -6.06 -10.47 1.36
C GLY A 240 -7.46 -10.33 0.74
N ALA A 241 -7.67 -9.41 -0.19
CA ALA A 241 -8.89 -9.27 -0.98
C ALA A 241 -8.92 -10.20 -2.22
N GLY A 242 -7.84 -10.95 -2.47
CA GLY A 242 -7.73 -11.88 -3.61
C GLY A 242 -7.11 -11.25 -4.87
N GLY A 243 -6.63 -10.01 -4.78
CA GLY A 243 -5.92 -9.31 -5.86
C GLY A 243 -4.43 -9.68 -5.93
N VAL A 244 -3.73 -9.04 -6.83
CA VAL A 244 -2.29 -9.17 -7.06
C VAL A 244 -1.67 -7.78 -7.12
N ILE A 245 -0.54 -7.59 -6.44
CA ILE A 245 0.24 -6.35 -6.48
C ILE A 245 1.72 -6.68 -6.60
N THR A 246 2.42 -6.07 -7.58
CA THR A 246 3.84 -6.29 -7.87
C THR A 246 4.51 -5.04 -8.40
N ASP A 247 5.82 -5.10 -8.61
CA ASP A 247 6.48 -4.16 -9.52
C ASP A 247 6.06 -4.43 -10.98
N TRP A 248 6.49 -3.56 -11.90
CA TRP A 248 6.18 -3.71 -13.34
C TRP A 248 6.89 -4.89 -14.02
N ASN A 249 7.83 -5.55 -13.34
CA ASN A 249 8.47 -6.79 -13.81
C ASN A 249 7.77 -8.05 -13.28
N GLY A 250 6.74 -7.87 -12.42
CA GLY A 250 6.04 -8.97 -11.78
C GLY A 250 6.72 -9.51 -10.52
N HIS A 251 7.72 -8.80 -9.99
CA HIS A 251 8.37 -9.20 -8.74
C HIS A 251 7.58 -8.74 -7.53
N HIS A 252 7.60 -9.54 -6.47
CA HIS A 252 7.04 -9.15 -5.18
C HIS A 252 7.74 -7.91 -4.64
N LEU A 253 6.93 -7.01 -4.09
CA LEU A 253 7.40 -5.79 -3.46
C LEU A 253 7.83 -6.08 -2.02
N SER A 254 9.02 -5.65 -1.65
CA SER A 254 9.59 -5.72 -0.30
C SER A 254 10.56 -4.57 -0.11
N TRP A 255 10.84 -4.22 1.15
CA TRP A 255 11.79 -3.16 1.45
C TRP A 255 12.46 -3.37 2.80
N GLU A 256 13.77 -3.53 2.80
CA GLU A 256 14.57 -3.59 4.02
C GLU A 256 14.95 -2.18 4.45
N ALA A 257 14.23 -1.67 5.44
CA ALA A 257 14.46 -0.36 6.02
C ALA A 257 15.61 -0.38 7.05
N SER A 258 16.36 0.71 7.12
CA SER A 258 17.41 0.93 8.12
C SER A 258 17.57 2.43 8.41
N SER A 259 18.38 2.79 9.38
CA SER A 259 18.69 4.19 9.69
C SER A 259 19.31 4.96 8.52
N ASP A 260 19.93 4.26 7.59
CA ASP A 260 20.61 4.83 6.42
C ASP A 260 19.70 4.78 5.16
N SER A 261 18.49 4.25 5.29
CA SER A 261 17.58 4.08 4.15
C SER A 261 17.06 5.43 3.68
N HIS A 262 17.22 5.66 2.37
CA HIS A 262 16.44 6.65 1.64
C HIS A 262 15.29 5.91 0.96
N ALA A 263 14.08 6.47 0.98
CA ALA A 263 12.92 5.87 0.34
C ALA A 263 13.13 5.80 -1.19
N PRO A 264 13.45 4.62 -1.78
CA PRO A 264 13.61 4.47 -3.22
C PRO A 264 12.27 4.61 -3.92
N SER A 265 12.29 4.84 -5.23
CA SER A 265 11.07 4.90 -6.04
C SER A 265 10.78 3.54 -6.67
N PHE A 266 9.50 3.17 -6.69
CA PHE A 266 8.99 1.93 -7.26
C PHE A 266 7.92 2.21 -8.30
N ASN A 267 7.87 1.36 -9.32
CA ASN A 267 6.75 1.27 -10.24
C ASN A 267 5.85 0.14 -9.78
N VAL A 268 4.58 0.42 -9.53
CA VAL A 268 3.64 -0.52 -8.91
C VAL A 268 2.46 -0.78 -9.85
N VAL A 269 2.06 -2.05 -9.94
CA VAL A 269 0.84 -2.47 -10.61
C VAL A 269 0.04 -3.38 -9.70
N ALA A 270 -1.25 -3.05 -9.51
CA ALA A 270 -2.20 -3.86 -8.75
C ALA A 270 -3.42 -4.19 -9.61
N ALA A 271 -3.86 -5.43 -9.56
CA ALA A 271 -5.05 -5.88 -10.28
C ALA A 271 -5.92 -6.78 -9.40
N GLY A 272 -7.23 -6.75 -9.64
CA GLY A 272 -8.19 -7.62 -8.95
C GLY A 272 -8.14 -9.08 -9.40
N ASP A 273 -7.41 -9.38 -10.46
CA ASP A 273 -7.41 -10.68 -11.13
C ASP A 273 -6.01 -10.97 -11.70
N LYS A 274 -5.55 -12.22 -11.57
CA LYS A 274 -4.21 -12.63 -12.04
C LYS A 274 -4.06 -12.56 -13.56
N GLU A 275 -5.12 -12.83 -14.30
CA GLU A 275 -5.09 -12.79 -15.77
C GLU A 275 -4.99 -11.35 -16.25
N LEU A 276 -5.74 -10.43 -15.62
CA LEU A 276 -5.65 -9.01 -15.89
C LEU A 276 -4.27 -8.45 -15.54
N HIS A 277 -3.73 -8.85 -14.37
CA HIS A 277 -2.40 -8.46 -13.94
C HIS A 277 -1.34 -8.86 -14.98
N GLN A 278 -1.37 -10.10 -15.47
CA GLN A 278 -0.42 -10.56 -16.48
C GLN A 278 -0.54 -9.77 -17.80
N GLN A 279 -1.77 -9.46 -18.25
CA GLN A 279 -1.99 -8.64 -19.45
C GLN A 279 -1.46 -7.20 -19.27
N ALA A 280 -1.58 -6.65 -18.05
CA ALA A 280 -1.01 -5.35 -17.72
C ALA A 280 0.52 -5.39 -17.78
N LEU A 281 1.16 -6.39 -17.14
CA LEU A 281 2.60 -6.59 -17.20
C LEU A 281 3.11 -6.74 -18.64
N ASP A 282 2.44 -7.55 -19.46
CA ASP A 282 2.83 -7.75 -20.86
C ASP A 282 2.69 -6.47 -21.69
N SER A 283 1.76 -5.60 -21.31
CA SER A 283 1.56 -4.31 -21.96
C SER A 283 2.49 -3.21 -21.46
N LEU A 284 3.06 -3.34 -20.24
CA LEU A 284 4.06 -2.43 -19.68
C LEU A 284 5.48 -2.69 -20.23
N LYS A 285 5.72 -3.86 -20.86
CA LYS A 285 7.03 -4.16 -21.47
C LYS A 285 7.27 -3.26 -22.67
N LEU A 286 8.41 -2.59 -22.68
CA LEU A 286 8.91 -1.89 -23.86
C LEU A 286 9.54 -2.90 -24.81
N ASN A 287 9.18 -2.82 -26.09
CA ASN A 287 9.76 -3.64 -27.18
C ASN A 287 11.15 -3.15 -27.56
#